data_588ead08a184ad8488cc88978806230b
#
_entry.id   588ead08a184ad8488cc88978806230b
#
_cell.length_a   1.000
_cell.length_b   1.000
_cell.length_c   1.000
_cell.angle_alpha   90.00
_cell.angle_beta   90.00
_cell.angle_gamma   90.00
#
_symmetry.space_group_name_H-M   'P 1'
#
loop_
_entity.id
_entity.type
_entity.pdbx_description
1 polymer ?
#
loop_
_entity_poly.entity_id
_entity_poly.type
_entity_poly.pdbx_seq_one_letter_code
_entity_poly.pdbx_strand_id
1 'polypeptide(L)'
;MFRRLTVLPVLALTALITATLAGCQSTDSWVEAKAADGWAAQYRDAGNSSYQPRAGADTLRLEWTRSVKGSLAAEVALASGSYLAVNAQTSAGCSLMVWEADKNARQRWCTRLVQGPGPGAPLSSPLWDGFDNLYIGQPGAMLSFPPTQWIRWRQPVIGMPTTARILNPGHLLVVTHLGQVLVFDAHRGTVVGSPVDLVAGVDPKDPERGLADCRLARPRCPVAAAPAFAAASGTVVLGLWEPNADKPIVVGLRYQPGQTPMLTREWTSDAVGGGPLASPVFSADGSTVYVNGRDEQLWALNAADGKAKWSVRLDYLAQTPPSVSPDGLIVAGGGPGAKLVGIRDDGDRGEVLWTRDDVAPLTTSSQAGPDVAYTVTREGAGDDAGQALLVFDPADGRTLNTYPLPRATGWPVGVSVGNDRRVVTATSDGVVYGFAPD
;
A
#
# COMPACT_ATOMS: atom_id res chain seq x y z
N MET A 1 -81.97 43.50 -11.72
CA MET A 1 -80.84 43.49 -12.67
C MET A 1 -79.57 43.28 -11.86
N PHE A 2 -79.16 42.00 -11.66
CA PHE A 2 -78.06 41.63 -10.81
C PHE A 2 -76.80 41.33 -11.66
N ARG A 3 -75.70 42.08 -11.44
CA ARG A 3 -74.38 41.76 -11.99
C ARG A 3 -73.65 40.83 -11.01
N ARG A 4 -73.41 39.61 -11.46
CA ARG A 4 -72.47 38.69 -10.79
C ARG A 4 -71.02 39.04 -11.20
N LEU A 5 -70.15 39.45 -10.23
CA LEU A 5 -68.72 39.49 -10.43
C LEU A 5 -68.15 38.09 -10.19
N THR A 6 -67.47 37.59 -11.18
CA THR A 6 -66.63 36.37 -11.14
C THR A 6 -65.32 36.68 -10.47
N VAL A 7 -65.11 36.03 -9.32
CA VAL A 7 -63.78 35.97 -8.64
C VAL A 7 -63.21 34.59 -8.90
N LEU A 8 -62.19 34.47 -9.72
CA LEU A 8 -61.21 33.40 -9.91
C LEU A 8 -60.27 33.87 -11.05
N PRO A 9 -58.95 33.64 -11.03
CA PRO A 9 -58.14 32.72 -10.29
C PRO A 9 -56.82 33.37 -9.78
N VAL A 10 -56.62 33.52 -8.50
CA VAL A 10 -55.30 33.92 -7.91
C VAL A 10 -54.65 32.75 -7.17
N LEU A 11 -55.36 31.68 -6.91
CA LEU A 11 -54.84 30.54 -6.14
C LEU A 11 -54.00 29.53 -6.92
N ALA A 12 -53.96 29.61 -8.25
CA ALA A 12 -53.19 28.67 -9.07
C ALA A 12 -51.71 29.08 -9.31
N LEU A 13 -51.35 30.33 -9.07
CA LEU A 13 -49.98 30.81 -9.32
C LEU A 13 -49.02 30.65 -8.12
N THR A 14 -49.55 30.55 -6.92
CA THR A 14 -48.74 30.36 -5.71
C THR A 14 -48.27 28.91 -5.47
N ALA A 15 -48.99 27.93 -6.06
CA ALA A 15 -48.61 26.53 -5.94
C ALA A 15 -47.45 26.11 -6.89
N LEU A 16 -47.20 26.86 -7.98
CA LEU A 16 -46.14 26.55 -8.94
C LEU A 16 -44.76 27.11 -8.51
N ILE A 17 -44.72 28.11 -7.64
CA ILE A 17 -43.46 28.75 -7.19
C ILE A 17 -42.82 27.99 -6.02
N THR A 18 -43.60 27.22 -5.26
CA THR A 18 -43.08 26.40 -4.16
C THR A 18 -42.49 25.06 -4.62
N ALA A 19 -42.80 24.58 -5.83
CA ALA A 19 -42.23 23.34 -6.37
C ALA A 19 -40.83 23.51 -6.99
N THR A 20 -40.39 24.72 -7.27
CA THR A 20 -39.06 24.99 -7.89
C THR A 20 -37.95 25.27 -6.89
N LEU A 21 -38.24 25.40 -5.60
CA LEU A 21 -37.24 25.59 -4.55
C LEU A 21 -36.79 24.30 -3.84
N ALA A 22 -37.40 23.15 -4.18
CA ALA A 22 -36.98 21.84 -3.65
C ALA A 22 -35.84 21.18 -4.47
N GLY A 23 -35.25 21.87 -5.44
CA GLY A 23 -34.26 21.32 -6.38
C GLY A 23 -32.80 21.52 -6.00
N CYS A 24 -32.48 22.15 -4.87
CA CYS A 24 -31.14 22.17 -4.34
C CYS A 24 -31.02 21.25 -3.11
N GLN A 25 -31.40 19.99 -3.28
CA GLN A 25 -30.82 18.98 -2.40
C GLN A 25 -29.33 18.99 -2.67
N SER A 26 -28.54 19.18 -1.62
CA SER A 26 -27.10 19.06 -1.70
C SER A 26 -26.78 17.72 -2.35
N THR A 27 -26.14 17.76 -3.51
CA THR A 27 -25.59 16.58 -4.18
C THR A 27 -24.40 15.98 -3.40
N ASP A 28 -24.23 16.38 -2.15
CA ASP A 28 -23.21 15.89 -1.23
C ASP A 28 -23.66 14.55 -0.61
N SER A 29 -24.00 13.60 -1.49
CA SER A 29 -24.21 12.21 -1.07
C SER A 29 -22.87 11.61 -0.67
N TRP A 30 -22.87 10.82 0.39
CA TRP A 30 -21.74 10.00 0.77
C TRP A 30 -21.32 9.12 -0.40
N VAL A 31 -20.05 9.21 -0.81
CA VAL A 31 -19.46 8.34 -1.81
C VAL A 31 -18.54 7.37 -1.11
N GLU A 32 -18.89 6.10 -1.12
CA GLU A 32 -18.07 5.05 -0.55
C GLU A 32 -16.83 4.85 -1.41
N ALA A 33 -15.66 5.26 -0.90
CA ALA A 33 -14.40 4.96 -1.56
C ALA A 33 -14.04 3.49 -1.33
N LYS A 34 -13.73 2.79 -2.43
CA LYS A 34 -13.19 1.42 -2.43
C LYS A 34 -11.84 1.44 -3.11
N ALA A 35 -10.93 0.55 -2.70
CA ALA A 35 -9.66 0.38 -3.41
C ALA A 35 -9.90 -0.01 -4.87
N ALA A 36 -9.02 0.43 -5.77
CA ALA A 36 -9.06 0.02 -7.16
C ALA A 36 -8.81 -1.50 -7.29
N ASP A 37 -9.43 -2.13 -8.30
CA ASP A 37 -9.28 -3.58 -8.53
C ASP A 37 -7.88 -3.98 -9.01
N GLY A 38 -7.05 -3.03 -9.47
CA GLY A 38 -5.67 -3.26 -9.91
C GLY A 38 -4.71 -3.53 -8.76
N TRP A 39 -3.51 -2.99 -8.86
CA TRP A 39 -2.52 -2.93 -7.78
C TRP A 39 -2.67 -1.60 -7.06
N ALA A 40 -3.74 -1.45 -6.29
CA ALA A 40 -4.22 -0.16 -5.79
C ALA A 40 -3.22 0.60 -4.92
N ALA A 41 -2.38 -0.10 -4.18
CA ALA A 41 -1.42 0.46 -3.22
C ALA A 41 -0.18 -0.41 -3.12
N GLN A 42 0.78 -0.01 -2.31
CA GLN A 42 1.90 -0.84 -1.90
C GLN A 42 1.40 -2.19 -1.36
N TYR A 43 1.97 -3.28 -1.87
CA TYR A 43 1.55 -4.66 -1.59
C TYR A 43 0.09 -4.94 -1.98
N ARG A 44 -0.42 -4.23 -2.98
CA ARG A 44 -1.70 -4.35 -3.66
C ARG A 44 -2.91 -3.85 -2.87
N ASP A 45 -3.19 -4.34 -1.67
CA ASP A 45 -4.43 -4.13 -0.94
C ASP A 45 -4.22 -3.68 0.52
N ALA A 46 -5.30 -3.50 1.24
CA ALA A 46 -5.25 -3.05 2.63
C ALA A 46 -4.64 -4.10 3.57
N GLY A 47 -4.73 -5.39 3.24
CA GLY A 47 -4.14 -6.50 3.98
C GLY A 47 -2.67 -6.76 3.66
N ASN A 48 -2.08 -6.05 2.70
CA ASN A 48 -0.72 -6.24 2.18
C ASN A 48 -0.49 -7.60 1.51
N SER A 49 -1.53 -8.20 0.91
CA SER A 49 -1.49 -9.58 0.42
C SER A 49 -0.47 -9.83 -0.69
N SER A 50 -0.11 -8.81 -1.47
CA SER A 50 0.69 -8.94 -2.71
C SER A 50 0.15 -10.05 -3.62
N TYR A 51 -1.18 -10.21 -3.66
CA TYR A 51 -1.88 -11.21 -4.44
C TYR A 51 -2.92 -10.56 -5.36
N GLN A 52 -2.80 -10.74 -6.67
CA GLN A 52 -3.77 -10.35 -7.68
C GLN A 52 -4.73 -11.52 -7.97
N PRO A 53 -6.06 -11.39 -7.74
CA PRO A 53 -7.00 -12.49 -7.97
C PRO A 53 -7.13 -12.93 -9.43
N ARG A 54 -6.78 -12.06 -10.37
CA ARG A 54 -6.77 -12.41 -11.79
C ARG A 54 -5.53 -13.20 -12.14
N ALA A 55 -5.69 -14.17 -13.05
CA ALA A 55 -4.58 -14.96 -13.55
C ALA A 55 -3.50 -14.06 -14.16
N GLY A 56 -2.26 -14.28 -13.78
CA GLY A 56 -1.09 -13.61 -14.33
C GLY A 56 -0.76 -14.05 -15.77
N ALA A 57 0.24 -13.44 -16.36
CA ALA A 57 0.82 -13.86 -17.63
C ALA A 57 2.14 -14.59 -17.34
N ASP A 58 2.29 -15.79 -17.85
CA ASP A 58 3.52 -16.58 -17.78
C ASP A 58 4.54 -16.14 -18.82
N THR A 59 4.07 -15.58 -19.94
CA THR A 59 4.89 -14.99 -21.01
C THR A 59 4.66 -13.49 -21.09
N LEU A 60 5.77 -12.76 -21.10
CA LEU A 60 5.79 -11.31 -21.10
C LEU A 60 6.76 -10.78 -22.14
N ARG A 61 6.57 -9.53 -22.58
CA ARG A 61 7.57 -8.75 -23.30
C ARG A 61 7.80 -7.42 -22.59
N LEU A 62 9.05 -6.97 -22.55
CA LEU A 62 9.36 -5.61 -22.10
C LEU A 62 8.80 -4.60 -23.11
N GLU A 63 7.77 -3.87 -22.72
CA GLU A 63 7.08 -2.93 -23.60
C GLU A 63 7.73 -1.53 -23.55
N TRP A 64 8.09 -1.10 -22.34
CA TRP A 64 8.69 0.22 -22.14
C TRP A 64 9.58 0.28 -20.90
N THR A 65 10.49 1.26 -20.92
CA THR A 65 11.32 1.66 -19.78
C THR A 65 11.25 3.17 -19.63
N ARG A 66 11.11 3.67 -18.40
CA ARG A 66 11.08 5.11 -18.08
C ARG A 66 12.00 5.43 -16.91
N SER A 67 12.69 6.58 -16.99
CA SER A 67 13.47 7.12 -15.87
C SER A 67 12.74 8.33 -15.30
N VAL A 68 12.58 8.36 -13.98
CA VAL A 68 11.99 9.49 -13.25
C VAL A 68 13.01 10.59 -12.95
N LYS A 69 14.28 10.39 -13.30
CA LYS A 69 15.40 11.32 -12.99
C LYS A 69 15.50 11.67 -11.50
N GLY A 70 15.33 10.66 -10.66
CA GLY A 70 15.34 10.76 -9.20
C GLY A 70 15.40 9.39 -8.57
N SER A 71 15.23 9.28 -7.27
CA SER A 71 15.20 8.01 -6.55
C SER A 71 13.77 7.59 -6.19
N LEU A 72 13.54 6.29 -6.15
CA LEU A 72 12.30 5.67 -5.69
C LEU A 72 12.54 4.96 -4.36
N ALA A 73 11.60 5.12 -3.43
CA ALA A 73 11.58 4.39 -2.16
C ALA A 73 10.18 3.80 -1.88
N ALA A 74 9.26 3.95 -2.83
CA ALA A 74 7.89 3.48 -2.73
C ALA A 74 7.53 2.68 -3.97
N GLU A 75 6.75 1.62 -3.77
CA GLU A 75 6.19 0.81 -4.85
C GLU A 75 5.25 1.65 -5.71
N VAL A 76 5.21 1.35 -7.00
CA VAL A 76 4.28 1.97 -7.93
C VAL A 76 2.88 1.39 -7.73
N ALA A 77 1.84 2.19 -7.97
CA ALA A 77 0.46 1.74 -7.86
C ALA A 77 -0.26 1.80 -9.20
N LEU A 78 -1.05 0.77 -9.50
CA LEU A 78 -1.85 0.62 -10.71
C LEU A 78 -3.34 0.74 -10.38
N ALA A 79 -4.01 1.70 -11.00
CA ALA A 79 -5.48 1.81 -10.94
C ALA A 79 -6.17 0.70 -11.76
N SER A 80 -7.48 0.63 -11.66
CA SER A 80 -8.29 -0.35 -12.43
C SER A 80 -8.16 -0.15 -13.94
N GLY A 81 -7.94 1.08 -14.41
CA GLY A 81 -7.94 1.51 -15.81
C GLY A 81 -6.56 1.83 -16.40
N SER A 82 -5.51 1.06 -16.09
CA SER A 82 -4.15 1.23 -16.64
C SER A 82 -3.40 2.50 -16.23
N TYR A 83 -3.94 3.31 -15.32
CA TYR A 83 -3.19 4.42 -14.73
C TYR A 83 -2.14 3.90 -13.76
N LEU A 84 -0.92 4.41 -13.91
CA LEU A 84 0.24 4.09 -13.09
C LEU A 84 0.67 5.35 -12.35
N ALA A 85 0.73 5.30 -11.02
CA ALA A 85 1.27 6.39 -10.21
C ALA A 85 2.64 6.03 -9.67
N VAL A 86 3.55 6.98 -9.79
CA VAL A 86 4.94 6.89 -9.33
C VAL A 86 5.24 8.10 -8.45
N ASN A 87 5.71 7.86 -7.23
CA ASN A 87 6.21 8.89 -6.33
C ASN A 87 7.73 8.77 -6.22
N ALA A 88 8.44 9.81 -6.61
CA ALA A 88 9.90 9.85 -6.65
C ALA A 88 10.47 11.04 -5.88
N GLN A 89 11.67 10.90 -5.37
CA GLN A 89 12.45 12.03 -4.89
C GLN A 89 13.30 12.56 -6.05
N THR A 90 12.98 13.77 -6.48
CA THR A 90 13.63 14.43 -7.64
C THR A 90 14.26 15.75 -7.22
N SER A 91 15.39 16.11 -7.79
CA SER A 91 16.05 17.39 -7.53
C SER A 91 15.29 18.58 -8.14
N ALA A 92 14.61 18.35 -9.27
CA ALA A 92 13.85 19.36 -10.00
C ALA A 92 12.64 18.71 -10.71
N GLY A 93 11.69 19.54 -11.13
CA GLY A 93 10.51 19.11 -11.88
C GLY A 93 9.50 18.35 -11.03
N CYS A 94 8.78 17.44 -11.65
CA CYS A 94 7.76 16.62 -11.00
C CYS A 94 8.36 15.55 -10.10
N SER A 95 7.65 15.23 -9.02
CA SER A 95 7.96 14.09 -8.15
C SER A 95 6.84 13.05 -8.13
N LEU A 96 5.58 13.48 -8.21
CA LEU A 96 4.45 12.58 -8.44
C LEU A 96 4.11 12.61 -9.93
N MET A 97 4.11 11.45 -10.56
CA MET A 97 3.83 11.28 -11.98
C MET A 97 2.72 10.25 -12.15
N VAL A 98 1.78 10.54 -13.03
CA VAL A 98 0.74 9.60 -13.45
C VAL A 98 0.89 9.33 -14.95
N TRP A 99 1.03 8.06 -15.28
CA TRP A 99 1.23 7.57 -16.64
C TRP A 99 0.09 6.62 -17.05
N GLU A 100 -0.09 6.42 -18.35
CA GLU A 100 -0.96 5.40 -18.93
C GLU A 100 -0.07 4.20 -19.31
N ALA A 101 -0.10 3.14 -18.50
CA ALA A 101 0.79 1.98 -18.64
C ALA A 101 0.59 1.25 -19.98
N ASP A 102 -0.66 1.18 -20.48
CA ASP A 102 -1.06 0.57 -21.74
C ASP A 102 -0.71 1.40 -22.99
N LYS A 103 -0.27 2.64 -22.79
CA LYS A 103 0.11 3.57 -23.86
C LYS A 103 1.60 3.93 -23.81
N ASN A 104 2.44 2.93 -23.66
CA ASN A 104 3.89 3.09 -23.59
C ASN A 104 4.30 4.08 -22.48
N ALA A 105 3.67 3.99 -21.31
CA ALA A 105 3.84 4.90 -20.18
C ALA A 105 3.75 6.39 -20.57
N ARG A 106 2.76 6.74 -21.40
CA ARG A 106 2.49 8.14 -21.74
C ARG A 106 2.14 8.91 -20.49
N GLN A 107 2.84 10.00 -20.24
CA GLN A 107 2.54 10.87 -19.12
C GLN A 107 1.16 11.52 -19.30
N ARG A 108 0.26 11.29 -18.34
CA ARG A 108 -1.04 11.94 -18.29
C ARG A 108 -0.95 13.30 -17.60
N TRP A 109 -0.35 13.32 -16.43
CA TRP A 109 -0.05 14.53 -15.68
C TRP A 109 1.08 14.29 -14.68
N CYS A 110 1.62 15.36 -14.14
CA CYS A 110 2.58 15.28 -13.04
C CYS A 110 2.53 16.55 -12.18
N THR A 111 2.97 16.42 -10.94
CA THR A 111 3.10 17.55 -10.01
C THR A 111 4.31 17.38 -9.11
N ARG A 112 4.75 18.47 -8.49
CA ARG A 112 5.80 18.42 -7.49
C ARG A 112 5.19 18.37 -6.09
N LEU A 113 5.51 17.33 -5.35
CA LEU A 113 5.22 17.23 -3.91
C LEU A 113 6.35 17.87 -3.10
N VAL A 114 6.07 18.18 -1.84
CA VAL A 114 7.10 18.52 -0.87
C VAL A 114 7.98 17.28 -0.70
N GLN A 115 9.29 17.50 -0.75
CA GLN A 115 10.28 16.41 -0.62
C GLN A 115 10.77 16.32 0.82
N GLY A 116 11.12 15.13 1.27
CA GLY A 116 11.78 14.91 2.55
C GLY A 116 13.22 15.41 2.55
N PRO A 117 13.85 15.48 3.73
CA PRO A 117 15.18 16.01 3.91
C PRO A 117 16.27 15.07 3.38
N GLY A 118 16.65 15.20 2.15
CA GLY A 118 17.79 14.50 1.56
C GLY A 118 17.46 13.22 0.81
N PRO A 119 18.44 12.68 0.07
CA PRO A 119 18.27 11.48 -0.74
C PRO A 119 17.99 10.24 0.14
N GLY A 120 17.02 9.44 -0.28
CA GLY A 120 16.61 8.22 0.43
C GLY A 120 15.65 8.45 1.60
N ALA A 121 15.08 9.66 1.75
CA ALA A 121 13.93 9.85 2.64
C ALA A 121 12.78 8.91 2.23
N PRO A 122 12.05 8.35 3.21
CA PRO A 122 10.91 7.49 2.90
C PRO A 122 9.88 8.28 2.10
N LEU A 123 9.30 7.63 1.11
CA LEU A 123 8.23 8.16 0.27
C LEU A 123 6.95 7.41 0.57
N SER A 124 5.83 8.12 0.61
CA SER A 124 4.52 7.50 0.65
C SER A 124 4.26 6.78 -0.68
N SER A 125 3.80 5.55 -0.63
CA SER A 125 3.33 4.86 -1.82
C SER A 125 1.98 5.43 -2.25
N PRO A 126 1.72 5.61 -3.56
CA PRO A 126 0.40 6.02 -4.04
C PRO A 126 -0.67 5.00 -3.69
N LEU A 127 -1.92 5.47 -3.55
CA LEU A 127 -3.10 4.64 -3.36
C LEU A 127 -4.20 5.11 -4.31
N TRP A 128 -4.77 4.21 -5.10
CA TRP A 128 -5.89 4.46 -5.98
C TRP A 128 -7.21 3.95 -5.40
N ASP A 129 -8.30 4.72 -5.56
CA ASP A 129 -9.64 4.19 -5.36
C ASP A 129 -10.29 3.76 -6.70
N GLY A 130 -11.46 3.13 -6.62
CA GLY A 130 -12.20 2.63 -7.77
C GLY A 130 -12.77 3.71 -8.70
N PHE A 131 -12.62 4.98 -8.35
CA PHE A 131 -12.99 6.14 -9.16
C PHE A 131 -11.77 6.85 -9.77
N ASP A 132 -10.59 6.20 -9.72
CA ASP A 132 -9.31 6.75 -10.15
C ASP A 132 -8.90 8.03 -9.38
N ASN A 133 -9.37 8.19 -8.12
CA ASN A 133 -8.79 9.20 -7.24
C ASN A 133 -7.51 8.64 -6.63
N LEU A 134 -6.49 9.49 -6.63
CA LEU A 134 -5.18 9.18 -6.07
C LEU A 134 -5.04 9.82 -4.68
N TYR A 135 -4.54 9.05 -3.73
CA TYR A 135 -4.17 9.50 -2.39
C TYR A 135 -2.67 9.32 -2.20
N ILE A 136 -2.02 10.34 -1.64
CA ILE A 136 -0.56 10.35 -1.47
C ILE A 136 -0.14 11.20 -0.28
N GLY A 137 0.81 10.70 0.50
CA GLY A 137 1.45 11.46 1.57
C GLY A 137 2.64 12.26 1.09
N GLN A 138 2.87 13.39 1.73
CA GLN A 138 4.11 14.14 1.69
C GLN A 138 4.45 14.64 3.10
N PRO A 139 5.68 15.09 3.39
CA PRO A 139 5.98 15.66 4.70
C PRO A 139 4.95 16.74 5.09
N GLY A 140 4.31 16.51 6.25
CA GLY A 140 3.33 17.44 6.81
C GLY A 140 1.94 17.44 6.18
N ALA A 141 1.63 16.60 5.19
CA ALA A 141 0.30 16.56 4.59
C ALA A 141 -0.06 15.23 3.93
N MET A 142 -1.36 14.92 3.96
CA MET A 142 -2.02 13.96 3.08
C MET A 142 -2.79 14.69 1.99
N LEU A 143 -2.72 14.20 0.75
CA LEU A 143 -3.33 14.81 -0.43
C LEU A 143 -4.21 13.81 -1.17
N SER A 144 -5.24 14.33 -1.85
CA SER A 144 -5.99 13.58 -2.84
C SER A 144 -6.06 14.33 -4.17
N PHE A 145 -5.97 13.58 -5.25
CA PHE A 145 -6.10 14.07 -6.63
C PHE A 145 -7.22 13.28 -7.32
N PRO A 146 -8.09 13.93 -8.11
CA PRO A 146 -8.96 13.21 -9.03
C PRO A 146 -8.14 12.69 -10.22
N PRO A 147 -8.74 12.07 -11.24
CA PRO A 147 -8.01 11.66 -12.45
C PRO A 147 -7.24 12.76 -13.19
N THR A 148 -7.22 13.97 -12.65
CA THR A 148 -6.48 15.16 -13.13
C THR A 148 -5.46 15.61 -12.09
N GLN A 149 -4.56 16.54 -12.47
CA GLN A 149 -3.51 17.03 -11.56
C GLN A 149 -3.98 17.99 -10.47
N TRP A 150 -5.26 18.41 -10.46
CA TRP A 150 -5.76 19.37 -9.47
C TRP A 150 -5.97 18.69 -8.11
N ILE A 151 -5.50 19.34 -7.04
CA ILE A 151 -5.69 18.82 -5.68
C ILE A 151 -7.18 18.84 -5.33
N ARG A 152 -7.76 17.68 -5.03
CA ARG A 152 -9.11 17.52 -4.54
C ARG A 152 -9.25 18.03 -3.11
N TRP A 153 -8.31 17.58 -2.25
CA TRP A 153 -8.15 18.09 -0.90
C TRP A 153 -6.70 17.87 -0.42
N ARG A 154 -6.32 18.69 0.56
CA ARG A 154 -5.05 18.59 1.29
C ARG A 154 -5.33 18.75 2.76
N GLN A 155 -4.86 17.80 3.58
CA GLN A 155 -5.01 17.82 5.02
C GLN A 155 -3.65 17.80 5.71
N PRO A 156 -3.43 18.70 6.70
CA PRO A 156 -2.20 18.69 7.47
C PRO A 156 -2.13 17.43 8.34
N VAL A 157 -0.93 16.89 8.49
CA VAL A 157 -0.59 15.82 9.43
C VAL A 157 0.75 16.14 10.09
N ILE A 158 1.05 15.52 11.23
CA ILE A 158 2.33 15.70 11.89
C ILE A 158 3.26 14.58 11.45
N GLY A 159 4.33 14.93 10.76
CA GLY A 159 5.31 13.96 10.23
C GLY A 159 5.06 13.55 8.79
N MET A 160 5.68 12.43 8.39
CA MET A 160 5.56 11.84 7.06
C MET A 160 4.52 10.72 7.10
N PRO A 161 3.41 10.81 6.33
CA PRO A 161 2.51 9.69 6.16
C PRO A 161 3.23 8.50 5.52
N THR A 162 3.00 7.30 6.03
CA THR A 162 3.35 6.06 5.37
C THR A 162 2.35 5.77 4.24
N THR A 163 2.24 4.53 3.78
CA THR A 163 1.20 4.20 2.81
C THR A 163 -0.17 4.18 3.47
N ALA A 164 -1.12 4.91 2.89
CA ALA A 164 -2.50 4.94 3.36
C ALA A 164 -3.25 3.63 3.01
N ARG A 165 -4.36 3.36 3.72
CA ARG A 165 -5.27 2.24 3.46
C ARG A 165 -6.71 2.71 3.43
N ILE A 166 -7.50 2.20 2.47
CA ILE A 166 -8.94 2.45 2.46
C ILE A 166 -9.61 1.49 3.42
N LEU A 167 -10.38 2.06 4.35
CA LEU A 167 -11.23 1.37 5.31
C LEU A 167 -12.69 1.48 4.86
N ASN A 168 -13.52 0.49 5.19
CA ASN A 168 -14.96 0.59 4.97
C ASN A 168 -15.61 1.48 6.04
N PRO A 169 -16.60 2.32 5.73
CA PRO A 169 -17.27 2.55 4.44
C PRO A 169 -16.78 3.79 3.68
N GLY A 170 -15.52 3.90 3.35
CA GLY A 170 -14.98 5.03 2.61
C GLY A 170 -14.14 5.98 3.46
N HIS A 171 -13.56 5.46 4.50
CA HIS A 171 -12.54 6.13 5.30
C HIS A 171 -11.13 5.80 4.77
N LEU A 172 -10.21 6.70 5.03
CA LEU A 172 -8.80 6.56 4.73
C LEU A 172 -8.00 6.52 6.02
N LEU A 173 -7.37 5.38 6.30
CA LEU A 173 -6.41 5.25 7.39
C LEU A 173 -5.08 5.84 6.96
N VAL A 174 -4.52 6.70 7.77
CA VAL A 174 -3.19 7.28 7.58
C VAL A 174 -2.39 7.11 8.88
N VAL A 175 -1.21 6.54 8.75
CA VAL A 175 -0.26 6.41 9.85
C VAL A 175 0.99 7.20 9.49
N THR A 176 1.45 8.05 10.39
CA THR A 176 2.70 8.79 10.18
C THR A 176 3.90 8.05 10.78
N HIS A 177 5.08 8.32 10.30
CA HIS A 177 6.32 7.72 10.83
C HIS A 177 6.55 8.02 12.33
N LEU A 178 5.93 9.08 12.85
CA LEU A 178 5.96 9.42 14.28
C LEU A 178 5.00 8.58 15.15
N GLY A 179 4.19 7.71 14.51
CA GLY A 179 3.21 6.87 15.21
C GLY A 179 1.87 7.57 15.49
N GLN A 180 1.55 8.66 14.79
CA GLN A 180 0.21 9.21 14.80
C GLN A 180 -0.68 8.47 13.80
N VAL A 181 -1.87 8.04 14.24
CA VAL A 181 -2.88 7.37 13.41
C VAL A 181 -4.09 8.29 13.25
N LEU A 182 -4.47 8.53 12.00
CA LEU A 182 -5.60 9.38 11.63
C LEU A 182 -6.55 8.61 10.73
N VAL A 183 -7.84 8.93 10.82
CA VAL A 183 -8.87 8.48 9.89
C VAL A 183 -9.45 9.69 9.19
N PHE A 184 -9.48 9.66 7.86
CA PHE A 184 -10.08 10.71 7.05
C PHE A 184 -11.33 10.20 6.33
N ASP A 185 -12.30 11.08 6.09
CA ASP A 185 -13.26 10.91 5.03
C ASP A 185 -12.51 10.96 3.69
N ALA A 186 -12.45 9.85 2.97
CA ALA A 186 -11.69 9.76 1.72
C ALA A 186 -12.20 10.73 0.66
N HIS A 187 -13.51 11.03 0.66
CA HIS A 187 -14.12 11.95 -0.31
C HIS A 187 -13.82 13.42 0.01
N ARG A 188 -13.99 13.84 1.27
CA ARG A 188 -13.83 15.25 1.70
C ARG A 188 -12.47 15.59 2.23
N GLY A 189 -11.72 14.58 2.68
CA GLY A 189 -10.42 14.74 3.32
C GLY A 189 -10.51 15.23 4.78
N THR A 190 -11.69 15.37 5.35
CA THR A 190 -11.85 15.79 6.75
C THR A 190 -11.45 14.67 7.69
N VAL A 191 -10.79 15.03 8.80
CA VAL A 191 -10.48 14.06 9.88
C VAL A 191 -11.77 13.57 10.49
N VAL A 192 -11.91 12.26 10.65
CA VAL A 192 -13.04 11.60 11.29
C VAL A 192 -12.58 11.06 12.64
N GLY A 193 -13.21 11.53 13.72
CA GLY A 193 -12.79 11.19 15.07
C GLY A 193 -11.52 11.92 15.51
N SER A 194 -10.95 11.50 16.63
CA SER A 194 -9.72 12.06 17.17
C SER A 194 -8.52 11.27 16.68
N PRO A 195 -7.39 11.93 16.33
CA PRO A 195 -6.12 11.24 16.11
C PRO A 195 -5.70 10.41 17.32
N VAL A 196 -5.01 9.30 17.06
CA VAL A 196 -4.46 8.42 18.10
C VAL A 196 -2.93 8.45 18.00
N ASP A 197 -2.26 8.90 19.05
CA ASP A 197 -0.80 8.85 19.13
C ASP A 197 -0.39 7.54 19.81
N LEU A 198 0.26 6.66 19.06
CA LEU A 198 0.71 5.35 19.55
C LEU A 198 1.90 5.45 20.50
N VAL A 199 2.67 6.52 20.37
CA VAL A 199 3.83 6.83 21.21
C VAL A 199 3.79 8.30 21.65
N ALA A 200 4.38 8.59 22.80
CA ALA A 200 4.55 9.97 23.25
C ALA A 200 5.52 10.74 22.34
N GLY A 201 5.28 12.03 22.19
CA GLY A 201 6.19 12.95 21.49
C GLY A 201 5.90 13.12 20.00
N VAL A 202 4.67 12.92 19.56
CA VAL A 202 4.20 13.49 18.29
C VAL A 202 4.17 15.02 18.47
N ASP A 203 5.15 15.71 17.91
CA ASP A 203 5.35 17.14 18.11
C ASP A 203 5.30 17.88 16.77
N PRO A 204 4.37 18.82 16.57
CA PRO A 204 4.30 19.62 15.37
C PRO A 204 5.51 20.55 15.17
N LYS A 205 6.34 20.78 16.22
CA LYS A 205 7.57 21.57 16.14
C LYS A 205 8.77 20.78 15.66
N ASP A 206 8.70 19.44 15.69
CA ASP A 206 9.75 18.53 15.20
C ASP A 206 9.15 17.40 14.34
N PRO A 207 8.47 17.75 13.22
CA PRO A 207 7.75 16.79 12.40
C PRO A 207 8.65 15.82 11.61
N GLU A 208 9.94 16.11 11.51
CA GLU A 208 10.91 15.29 10.78
C GLU A 208 11.77 14.40 11.69
N ARG A 209 11.50 14.42 13.01
CA ARG A 209 12.25 13.62 13.99
C ARG A 209 12.28 12.14 13.59
N GLY A 210 13.50 11.60 13.44
CA GLY A 210 13.71 10.18 13.14
C GLY A 210 13.38 9.77 11.71
N LEU A 211 12.98 10.68 10.82
CA LEU A 211 12.61 10.35 9.45
C LEU A 211 13.74 9.63 8.68
N ALA A 212 15.00 10.03 8.90
CA ALA A 212 16.16 9.37 8.29
C ALA A 212 16.37 7.91 8.74
N ASP A 213 15.84 7.56 9.92
CA ASP A 213 15.95 6.20 10.48
C ASP A 213 14.88 5.24 9.90
N CYS A 214 13.83 5.77 9.26
CA CYS A 214 12.72 4.98 8.76
C CYS A 214 13.13 4.00 7.66
N ARG A 215 14.06 4.38 6.79
CA ARG A 215 14.55 3.50 5.71
C ARG A 215 15.17 2.19 6.22
N LEU A 216 15.75 2.21 7.40
CA LEU A 216 16.38 1.05 8.02
C LEU A 216 15.60 0.51 9.22
N ALA A 217 14.35 0.98 9.41
CA ALA A 217 13.50 0.64 10.53
C ALA A 217 14.26 0.68 11.88
N ARG A 218 14.90 1.83 12.16
CA ARG A 218 15.68 2.07 13.39
C ARG A 218 14.83 2.70 14.50
N PRO A 219 15.29 2.70 15.76
CA PRO A 219 14.50 3.10 16.93
C PRO A 219 13.88 4.50 16.90
N ARG A 220 14.51 5.46 16.21
CA ARG A 220 14.00 6.84 16.16
C ARG A 220 12.84 7.03 15.16
N CYS A 221 12.50 6.00 14.37
CA CYS A 221 11.33 5.96 13.50
C CYS A 221 10.29 5.01 14.12
N PRO A 222 9.29 5.50 14.86
CA PRO A 222 8.27 4.67 15.47
C PRO A 222 7.54 3.74 14.52
N VAL A 223 7.13 4.23 13.33
CA VAL A 223 6.47 3.41 12.31
C VAL A 223 7.19 3.56 10.98
N ALA A 224 7.97 2.53 10.62
CA ALA A 224 8.77 2.51 9.40
C ALA A 224 8.09 1.78 8.23
N ALA A 225 7.14 0.89 8.52
CA ALA A 225 6.50 0.00 7.55
C ALA A 225 5.01 0.32 7.38
N ALA A 226 4.45 -0.07 6.25
CA ALA A 226 3.03 0.14 5.96
C ALA A 226 2.14 -0.69 6.92
N PRO A 227 1.03 -0.13 7.45
CA PRO A 227 0.06 -0.88 8.22
C PRO A 227 -0.70 -1.85 7.33
N ALA A 228 -1.22 -2.92 7.92
CA ALA A 228 -2.18 -3.83 7.30
C ALA A 228 -3.56 -3.66 7.94
N PHE A 229 -4.63 -3.88 7.18
CA PHE A 229 -6.01 -3.81 7.63
C PHE A 229 -6.82 -5.01 7.14
N ALA A 230 -7.50 -5.68 8.07
CA ALA A 230 -8.46 -6.73 7.77
C ALA A 230 -9.89 -6.18 7.87
N ALA A 231 -10.56 -6.04 6.73
CA ALA A 231 -11.92 -5.47 6.67
C ALA A 231 -12.96 -6.29 7.42
N ALA A 232 -12.84 -7.62 7.42
CA ALA A 232 -13.78 -8.53 8.08
C ALA A 232 -13.83 -8.33 9.60
N SER A 233 -12.69 -8.10 10.24
CA SER A 233 -12.60 -7.90 11.69
C SER A 233 -12.49 -6.42 12.10
N GLY A 234 -12.19 -5.51 11.19
CA GLY A 234 -11.85 -4.13 11.51
C GLY A 234 -10.50 -3.99 12.22
N THR A 235 -9.61 -4.97 12.09
CA THR A 235 -8.32 -4.96 12.76
C THR A 235 -7.26 -4.30 11.89
N VAL A 236 -6.54 -3.33 12.46
CA VAL A 236 -5.34 -2.72 11.88
C VAL A 236 -4.13 -3.26 12.62
N VAL A 237 -3.11 -3.71 11.90
CA VAL A 237 -1.86 -4.20 12.50
C VAL A 237 -0.67 -3.44 11.92
N LEU A 238 0.28 -3.10 12.77
CA LEU A 238 1.50 -2.42 12.38
C LEU A 238 2.67 -2.78 13.30
N GLY A 239 3.89 -2.61 12.79
CA GLY A 239 5.10 -2.63 13.61
C GLY A 239 5.32 -1.27 14.27
N LEU A 240 5.66 -1.27 15.55
CA LEU A 240 5.85 -0.06 16.35
C LEU A 240 7.16 -0.13 17.11
N TRP A 241 7.98 0.90 16.98
CA TRP A 241 9.13 1.10 17.86
C TRP A 241 8.77 2.10 18.95
N GLU A 242 8.56 1.60 20.18
CA GLU A 242 8.31 2.47 21.33
C GLU A 242 9.61 3.19 21.78
N PRO A 243 9.50 4.41 22.31
CA PRO A 243 10.66 5.14 22.81
C PRO A 243 11.42 4.33 23.88
N ASN A 244 12.75 4.26 23.74
CA ASN A 244 13.65 3.55 24.65
C ASN A 244 13.46 2.02 24.69
N ALA A 245 12.70 1.45 23.78
CA ALA A 245 12.60 -0.01 23.66
C ALA A 245 13.83 -0.59 22.95
N ASP A 246 14.25 -1.80 23.33
CA ASP A 246 15.36 -2.50 22.70
C ASP A 246 15.00 -3.14 21.37
N LYS A 247 13.72 -3.40 21.14
CA LYS A 247 13.18 -3.97 19.90
C LYS A 247 11.78 -3.39 19.58
N PRO A 248 11.39 -3.38 18.31
CA PRO A 248 10.03 -3.05 17.93
C PRO A 248 9.06 -4.17 18.31
N ILE A 249 7.79 -3.84 18.41
CA ILE A 249 6.68 -4.74 18.75
C ILE A 249 5.62 -4.70 17.65
N VAL A 250 4.71 -5.66 17.66
CA VAL A 250 3.51 -5.65 16.82
C VAL A 250 2.33 -5.11 17.62
N VAL A 251 1.57 -4.19 17.03
CA VAL A 251 0.40 -3.58 17.67
C VAL A 251 -0.84 -3.84 16.84
N GLY A 252 -1.92 -4.27 17.50
CA GLY A 252 -3.25 -4.38 16.93
C GLY A 252 -4.16 -3.26 17.42
N LEU A 253 -4.79 -2.58 16.44
CA LEU A 253 -5.83 -1.58 16.71
C LEU A 253 -7.16 -2.09 16.18
N ARG A 254 -8.24 -1.75 16.87
CA ARG A 254 -9.61 -1.97 16.41
C ARG A 254 -10.15 -0.69 15.78
N TYR A 255 -10.59 -0.79 14.55
CA TYR A 255 -11.34 0.26 13.86
C TYR A 255 -12.84 -0.05 13.92
N GLN A 256 -13.61 0.89 14.48
CA GLN A 256 -15.06 0.78 14.66
C GLN A 256 -15.73 2.07 14.17
N PRO A 257 -16.21 2.11 12.90
CA PRO A 257 -16.87 3.30 12.38
C PRO A 257 -18.11 3.63 13.19
N GLY A 258 -18.31 4.92 13.49
CA GLY A 258 -19.43 5.41 14.30
C GLY A 258 -19.25 5.29 15.81
N GLN A 259 -18.18 4.71 16.30
CA GLN A 259 -17.85 4.69 17.73
C GLN A 259 -16.94 5.87 18.11
N THR A 260 -16.88 6.17 19.41
CA THR A 260 -15.97 7.17 19.97
C THR A 260 -15.25 6.57 21.17
N PRO A 261 -13.93 6.34 21.11
CA PRO A 261 -13.04 6.55 19.96
C PRO A 261 -13.26 5.54 18.82
N MET A 262 -12.99 5.95 17.59
CA MET A 262 -13.13 5.12 16.40
C MET A 262 -12.01 4.10 16.24
N LEU A 263 -10.84 4.42 16.80
CA LEU A 263 -9.66 3.56 16.83
C LEU A 263 -9.26 3.34 18.28
N THR A 264 -9.08 2.08 18.66
CA THR A 264 -8.60 1.67 19.99
C THR A 264 -7.45 0.68 19.85
N ARG A 265 -6.40 0.83 20.67
CA ARG A 265 -5.34 -0.18 20.79
C ARG A 265 -5.91 -1.36 21.58
N GLU A 266 -5.99 -2.54 20.97
CA GLU A 266 -6.55 -3.74 21.60
C GLU A 266 -5.48 -4.63 22.20
N TRP A 267 -4.38 -4.82 21.45
CA TRP A 267 -3.34 -5.70 21.90
C TRP A 267 -1.94 -5.24 21.45
N THR A 268 -0.97 -5.79 22.12
CA THR A 268 0.45 -5.62 21.81
C THR A 268 1.10 -6.99 21.88
N SER A 269 1.98 -7.29 20.93
CA SER A 269 2.70 -8.55 20.88
C SER A 269 4.21 -8.30 20.76
N ASP A 270 4.96 -8.93 21.66
CA ASP A 270 6.42 -9.02 21.64
C ASP A 270 6.92 -10.41 21.22
N ALA A 271 6.00 -11.27 20.74
CA ALA A 271 6.28 -12.65 20.36
C ALA A 271 7.26 -12.78 19.21
N VAL A 272 7.28 -11.80 18.28
CA VAL A 272 8.17 -11.81 17.13
C VAL A 272 9.62 -11.63 17.59
N GLY A 273 10.47 -12.58 17.24
CA GLY A 273 11.87 -12.59 17.64
C GLY A 273 12.65 -11.40 17.07
N GLY A 274 13.33 -10.65 17.93
CA GLY A 274 14.00 -9.40 17.57
C GLY A 274 13.07 -8.27 17.13
N GLY A 275 11.74 -8.52 17.10
CA GLY A 275 10.69 -7.62 16.65
C GLY A 275 10.46 -7.63 15.12
N PRO A 276 9.37 -7.00 14.64
CA PRO A 276 9.01 -6.95 13.23
C PRO A 276 10.06 -6.20 12.39
N LEU A 277 10.32 -6.70 11.19
CA LEU A 277 11.28 -6.10 10.25
C LEU A 277 10.59 -5.45 9.05
N ALA A 278 9.49 -6.04 8.57
CA ALA A 278 8.74 -5.61 7.39
C ALA A 278 7.25 -5.35 7.73
N SER A 279 6.47 -4.89 6.75
CA SER A 279 5.03 -4.70 6.90
C SER A 279 4.34 -6.02 7.27
N PRO A 280 3.39 -6.02 8.22
CA PRO A 280 2.55 -7.19 8.49
C PRO A 280 1.65 -7.49 7.29
N VAL A 281 1.25 -8.75 7.15
CA VAL A 281 0.37 -9.23 6.09
C VAL A 281 -0.75 -10.05 6.69
N PHE A 282 -2.00 -9.82 6.29
CA PHE A 282 -3.13 -10.64 6.72
C PHE A 282 -3.33 -11.86 5.82
N SER A 283 -3.79 -12.97 6.43
CA SER A 283 -4.46 -14.03 5.70
C SER A 283 -5.74 -13.50 5.03
N ALA A 284 -6.22 -14.19 4.00
CA ALA A 284 -7.40 -13.75 3.24
C ALA A 284 -8.66 -13.62 4.09
N ASP A 285 -8.82 -14.46 5.11
CA ASP A 285 -9.92 -14.40 6.08
C ASP A 285 -9.71 -13.37 7.20
N GLY A 286 -8.52 -12.77 7.29
CA GLY A 286 -8.15 -11.78 8.29
C GLY A 286 -7.93 -12.35 9.70
N SER A 287 -7.82 -13.67 9.87
CA SER A 287 -7.67 -14.34 11.17
C SER A 287 -6.21 -14.47 11.62
N THR A 288 -5.27 -14.43 10.68
CA THR A 288 -3.84 -14.59 10.91
C THR A 288 -3.08 -13.38 10.38
N VAL A 289 -2.02 -12.98 11.09
CA VAL A 289 -1.08 -11.93 10.67
C VAL A 289 0.30 -12.55 10.52
N TYR A 290 0.89 -12.43 9.33
CA TYR A 290 2.25 -12.89 9.07
C TYR A 290 3.22 -11.73 9.19
N VAL A 291 4.32 -11.95 9.91
CA VAL A 291 5.32 -10.94 10.22
C VAL A 291 6.72 -11.53 10.11
N ASN A 292 7.58 -10.90 9.31
CA ASN A 292 9.00 -11.25 9.30
C ASN A 292 9.68 -10.67 10.54
N GLY A 293 10.34 -11.55 11.29
CA GLY A 293 11.13 -11.20 12.47
C GLY A 293 12.59 -10.87 12.14
N ARG A 294 13.24 -10.15 13.03
CA ARG A 294 14.69 -9.88 12.98
C ARG A 294 15.53 -11.09 13.40
N ASP A 295 14.88 -12.19 13.76
CA ASP A 295 15.43 -13.48 14.12
C ASP A 295 15.45 -14.48 12.93
N GLU A 296 15.32 -13.99 11.70
CA GLU A 296 15.32 -14.79 10.47
C GLU A 296 14.15 -15.80 10.40
N GLN A 297 13.02 -15.46 11.02
CA GLN A 297 11.82 -16.27 10.99
C GLN A 297 10.63 -15.52 10.42
N LEU A 298 9.74 -16.26 9.75
CA LEU A 298 8.37 -15.83 9.47
C LEU A 298 7.50 -16.29 10.64
N TRP A 299 6.81 -15.34 11.25
CA TRP A 299 5.88 -15.55 12.35
C TRP A 299 4.44 -15.44 11.88
N ALA A 300 3.57 -16.33 12.36
CA ALA A 300 2.13 -16.19 12.26
C ALA A 300 1.55 -15.87 13.63
N LEU A 301 0.79 -14.78 13.71
CA LEU A 301 0.13 -14.32 14.91
C LEU A 301 -1.39 -14.44 14.74
N ASN A 302 -2.10 -14.70 15.83
CA ASN A 302 -3.54 -14.59 15.87
C ASN A 302 -3.93 -13.10 15.78
N ALA A 303 -4.74 -12.73 14.81
CA ALA A 303 -5.13 -11.35 14.55
C ALA A 303 -5.99 -10.74 15.67
N ALA A 304 -6.68 -11.56 16.47
CA ALA A 304 -7.57 -11.09 17.52
C ALA A 304 -6.82 -10.68 18.81
N ASP A 305 -5.67 -11.30 19.12
CA ASP A 305 -4.98 -11.08 20.39
C ASP A 305 -3.45 -10.98 20.27
N GLY A 306 -2.89 -11.09 19.06
CA GLY A 306 -1.46 -10.96 18.79
C GLY A 306 -0.60 -12.13 19.29
N LYS A 307 -1.20 -13.23 19.78
CA LYS A 307 -0.43 -14.41 20.21
C LYS A 307 0.17 -15.16 19.03
N ALA A 308 1.39 -15.66 19.21
CA ALA A 308 2.01 -16.52 18.22
C ALA A 308 1.23 -17.82 18.03
N LYS A 309 0.96 -18.18 16.78
CA LYS A 309 0.41 -19.47 16.35
C LYS A 309 1.55 -20.42 16.01
N TRP A 310 2.45 -19.97 15.12
CA TRP A 310 3.61 -20.72 14.68
C TRP A 310 4.71 -19.79 14.14
N SER A 311 5.90 -20.33 13.94
CA SER A 311 6.97 -19.67 13.18
C SER A 311 7.71 -20.66 12.29
N VAL A 312 8.27 -20.15 11.19
CA VAL A 312 9.11 -20.90 10.25
C VAL A 312 10.44 -20.20 10.10
N ARG A 313 11.55 -20.94 10.26
CA ARG A 313 12.89 -20.43 10.05
C ARG A 313 13.18 -20.28 8.57
N LEU A 314 13.67 -19.09 8.16
CA LEU A 314 14.03 -18.78 6.78
C LEU A 314 15.55 -18.88 6.53
N ASP A 315 16.37 -18.75 7.57
CA ASP A 315 17.85 -18.68 7.54
C ASP A 315 18.40 -17.45 6.78
N TYR A 316 17.59 -16.40 6.66
CA TYR A 316 17.96 -15.08 6.14
C TYR A 316 17.02 -14.00 6.67
N LEU A 317 17.47 -12.74 6.64
CA LEU A 317 16.64 -11.59 7.01
C LEU A 317 15.72 -11.19 5.85
N ALA A 318 14.42 -11.54 5.93
CA ALA A 318 13.42 -11.13 4.97
C ALA A 318 13.04 -9.66 5.21
N GLN A 319 13.64 -8.75 4.43
CA GLN A 319 13.46 -7.30 4.57
C GLN A 319 12.18 -6.77 3.92
N THR A 320 11.53 -7.57 3.09
CA THR A 320 10.24 -7.25 2.48
C THR A 320 9.18 -8.24 2.95
N PRO A 321 7.88 -7.85 3.01
CA PRO A 321 6.84 -8.75 3.47
C PRO A 321 6.66 -9.97 2.57
N PRO A 322 6.08 -11.07 3.08
CA PRO A 322 5.66 -12.18 2.24
C PRO A 322 4.47 -11.80 1.36
N SER A 323 4.21 -12.55 0.30
CA SER A 323 2.91 -12.54 -0.37
C SER A 323 2.05 -13.71 0.11
N VAL A 324 0.73 -13.52 0.15
CA VAL A 324 -0.20 -14.51 0.70
C VAL A 324 -1.41 -14.65 -0.23
N SER A 325 -1.62 -15.86 -0.73
CA SER A 325 -2.79 -16.19 -1.55
C SER A 325 -4.02 -16.56 -0.69
N PRO A 326 -5.22 -16.54 -1.26
CA PRO A 326 -6.45 -16.89 -0.53
C PRO A 326 -6.51 -18.31 0.00
N ASP A 327 -5.79 -19.25 -0.60
CA ASP A 327 -5.69 -20.66 -0.20
C ASP A 327 -4.57 -20.94 0.83
N GLY A 328 -3.93 -19.88 1.35
CA GLY A 328 -2.92 -19.99 2.40
C GLY A 328 -1.51 -20.31 1.91
N LEU A 329 -1.24 -20.19 0.59
CA LEU A 329 0.11 -20.29 0.08
C LEU A 329 0.84 -18.95 0.31
N ILE A 330 1.96 -19.04 1.00
CA ILE A 330 2.82 -17.92 1.36
C ILE A 330 4.12 -18.05 0.56
N VAL A 331 4.51 -16.99 -0.15
CA VAL A 331 5.87 -16.88 -0.68
C VAL A 331 6.63 -15.89 0.20
N ALA A 332 7.72 -16.35 0.80
CA ALA A 332 8.50 -15.56 1.76
C ALA A 332 9.07 -14.29 1.12
N GLY A 333 9.27 -13.25 1.94
CA GLY A 333 9.80 -11.97 1.49
C GLY A 333 11.27 -12.04 1.06
N GLY A 334 11.67 -11.07 0.26
CA GLY A 334 13.03 -10.96 -0.28
C GLY A 334 13.97 -10.14 0.60
N GLY A 335 15.23 -10.12 0.20
CA GLY A 335 16.31 -9.36 0.85
C GLY A 335 17.69 -9.89 0.50
N PRO A 336 18.77 -9.31 1.06
CA PRO A 336 20.11 -9.83 0.90
C PRO A 336 20.24 -11.27 1.42
N GLY A 337 20.76 -12.17 0.58
CA GLY A 337 20.91 -13.59 0.92
C GLY A 337 19.61 -14.37 0.99
N ALA A 338 18.49 -13.78 0.53
CA ALA A 338 17.21 -14.44 0.50
C ALA A 338 17.21 -15.65 -0.44
N LYS A 339 16.34 -16.59 -0.12
CA LYS A 339 15.97 -17.74 -0.94
C LYS A 339 14.51 -17.63 -1.33
N LEU A 340 14.12 -18.20 -2.45
CA LEU A 340 12.72 -18.28 -2.80
C LEU A 340 12.08 -19.47 -2.07
N VAL A 341 11.15 -19.20 -1.16
CA VAL A 341 10.56 -20.21 -0.27
C VAL A 341 9.04 -20.14 -0.32
N GLY A 342 8.41 -21.28 -0.60
CA GLY A 342 6.96 -21.47 -0.51
C GLY A 342 6.57 -22.17 0.80
N ILE A 343 5.60 -21.62 1.50
CA ILE A 343 5.12 -22.06 2.80
C ILE A 343 3.60 -22.16 2.75
N ARG A 344 3.03 -23.20 3.34
CA ARG A 344 1.59 -23.33 3.56
C ARG A 344 1.25 -23.06 5.00
N ASP A 345 0.20 -22.28 5.23
CA ASP A 345 -0.42 -22.15 6.55
C ASP A 345 -1.48 -23.23 6.73
N ASP A 346 -1.20 -24.21 7.58
CA ASP A 346 -2.13 -25.28 7.96
C ASP A 346 -2.93 -24.93 9.22
N GLY A 347 -2.90 -23.65 9.66
CA GLY A 347 -3.63 -23.14 10.82
C GLY A 347 -2.83 -23.15 12.12
N ASP A 348 -2.26 -24.26 12.52
CA ASP A 348 -1.44 -24.44 13.74
C ASP A 348 0.06 -24.57 13.45
N ARG A 349 0.44 -24.68 12.21
CA ARG A 349 1.84 -24.74 11.75
C ARG A 349 2.01 -24.11 10.36
N GLY A 350 3.22 -23.63 10.09
CA GLY A 350 3.69 -23.31 8.75
C GLY A 350 4.48 -24.49 8.19
N GLU A 351 4.08 -25.01 7.03
CA GLU A 351 4.79 -26.09 6.33
C GLU A 351 5.58 -25.55 5.16
N VAL A 352 6.90 -25.75 5.15
CA VAL A 352 7.73 -25.42 3.98
C VAL A 352 7.45 -26.43 2.89
N LEU A 353 6.84 -25.98 1.79
CA LEU A 353 6.53 -26.84 0.64
C LEU A 353 7.73 -27.04 -0.27
N TRP A 354 8.46 -25.97 -0.50
CA TRP A 354 9.64 -25.96 -1.38
C TRP A 354 10.58 -24.81 -1.05
N THR A 355 11.85 -24.97 -1.44
CA THR A 355 12.90 -23.95 -1.32
C THR A 355 13.75 -23.95 -2.58
N ARG A 356 14.09 -22.78 -3.09
CA ARG A 356 14.99 -22.52 -4.21
C ARG A 356 16.19 -21.72 -3.70
N ASP A 357 17.29 -22.40 -3.44
CA ASP A 357 18.56 -21.79 -3.00
C ASP A 357 19.30 -21.09 -4.15
N ASP A 358 18.94 -21.42 -5.39
CA ASP A 358 19.50 -20.85 -6.62
C ASP A 358 18.83 -19.54 -7.05
N VAL A 359 17.76 -19.14 -6.38
CA VAL A 359 17.00 -17.90 -6.65
C VAL A 359 17.03 -16.99 -5.44
N ALA A 360 17.59 -15.80 -5.60
CA ALA A 360 17.66 -14.77 -4.54
C ALA A 360 16.64 -13.63 -4.83
N PRO A 361 15.42 -13.69 -4.30
CA PRO A 361 14.45 -12.61 -4.46
C PRO A 361 14.94 -11.35 -3.74
N LEU A 362 14.91 -10.23 -4.44
CA LEU A 362 15.35 -8.94 -3.91
C LEU A 362 14.18 -8.11 -3.34
N THR A 363 12.93 -8.51 -3.62
CA THR A 363 11.72 -7.82 -3.19
C THR A 363 10.62 -8.83 -2.85
N THR A 364 9.47 -8.34 -2.37
CA THR A 364 8.27 -9.16 -2.21
C THR A 364 7.90 -9.79 -3.55
N SER A 365 7.59 -11.08 -3.54
CA SER A 365 6.99 -11.75 -4.69
C SER A 365 5.52 -11.34 -4.82
N SER A 366 5.06 -11.13 -6.04
CA SER A 366 3.66 -10.79 -6.34
C SER A 366 2.99 -11.97 -7.01
N GLN A 367 2.05 -12.59 -6.32
CA GLN A 367 1.26 -13.70 -6.86
C GLN A 367 0.11 -13.17 -7.73
N ALA A 368 -0.22 -13.85 -8.83
CA ALA A 368 -1.31 -13.48 -9.73
C ALA A 368 -2.08 -14.72 -10.20
N GLY A 369 -3.25 -14.93 -9.59
CA GLY A 369 -3.96 -16.20 -9.67
C GLY A 369 -3.17 -17.32 -8.97
N PRO A 370 -3.58 -18.59 -9.16
CA PRO A 370 -2.94 -19.71 -8.50
C PRO A 370 -1.63 -20.16 -9.16
N ASP A 371 -1.39 -19.79 -10.42
CA ASP A 371 -0.42 -20.48 -11.27
C ASP A 371 0.82 -19.63 -11.58
N VAL A 372 0.81 -18.33 -11.28
CA VAL A 372 1.89 -17.42 -11.68
C VAL A 372 2.24 -16.46 -10.56
N ALA A 373 3.54 -16.29 -10.34
CA ALA A 373 4.07 -15.26 -9.46
C ALA A 373 5.30 -14.59 -10.07
N TYR A 374 5.59 -13.39 -9.59
CA TYR A 374 6.66 -12.52 -10.10
C TYR A 374 7.53 -12.03 -8.97
N THR A 375 8.83 -12.00 -9.17
CA THR A 375 9.77 -11.34 -8.28
C THR A 375 10.94 -10.75 -9.06
N VAL A 376 11.66 -9.81 -8.48
CA VAL A 376 12.94 -9.38 -9.04
C VAL A 376 14.05 -10.14 -8.34
N THR A 377 14.90 -10.74 -9.13
CA THR A 377 16.06 -11.50 -8.67
C THR A 377 17.36 -10.95 -9.24
N ARG A 378 18.47 -11.34 -8.64
CA ARG A 378 19.80 -11.07 -9.17
C ARG A 378 20.11 -12.06 -10.29
N GLU A 379 20.66 -11.59 -11.39
CA GLU A 379 21.08 -12.42 -12.54
C GLU A 379 22.60 -12.33 -12.70
N GLY A 380 23.26 -13.49 -12.73
CA GLY A 380 24.71 -13.55 -12.79
C GLY A 380 25.39 -13.49 -11.43
N ALA A 381 26.72 -13.49 -11.43
CA ALA A 381 27.54 -13.46 -10.22
C ALA A 381 28.59 -12.34 -10.29
N GLY A 382 28.97 -11.80 -9.11
CA GLY A 382 29.96 -10.74 -8.99
C GLY A 382 29.43 -9.33 -9.20
N ASP A 383 30.32 -8.38 -9.46
CA ASP A 383 30.01 -6.95 -9.57
C ASP A 383 29.23 -6.59 -10.83
N ASP A 384 29.27 -7.45 -11.86
CA ASP A 384 28.51 -7.30 -13.11
C ASP A 384 27.14 -7.97 -13.07
N ALA A 385 26.68 -8.45 -11.91
CA ALA A 385 25.39 -9.09 -11.76
C ALA A 385 24.26 -8.11 -12.09
N GLY A 386 23.46 -8.44 -13.09
CA GLY A 386 22.25 -7.72 -13.47
C GLY A 386 21.07 -8.02 -12.53
N GLN A 387 19.93 -7.50 -12.91
CA GLN A 387 18.64 -7.85 -12.29
C GLN A 387 17.69 -8.36 -13.37
N ALA A 388 16.80 -9.26 -12.98
CA ALA A 388 15.78 -9.79 -13.87
C ALA A 388 14.43 -9.90 -13.14
N LEU A 389 13.35 -9.72 -13.89
CA LEU A 389 12.01 -10.13 -13.48
C LEU A 389 11.91 -11.64 -13.71
N LEU A 390 11.78 -12.39 -12.63
CA LEU A 390 11.54 -13.82 -12.65
C LEU A 390 10.04 -14.07 -12.61
N VAL A 391 9.56 -14.93 -13.50
CA VAL A 391 8.20 -15.49 -13.51
C VAL A 391 8.29 -16.93 -13.08
N PHE A 392 7.52 -17.33 -12.10
CA PHE A 392 7.57 -18.67 -11.53
C PHE A 392 6.18 -19.21 -11.14
N ASP A 393 6.07 -20.51 -11.05
CA ASP A 393 4.89 -21.19 -10.51
C ASP A 393 4.96 -21.16 -8.96
N PRO A 394 4.01 -20.53 -8.27
CA PRO A 394 4.06 -20.43 -6.82
C PRO A 394 3.80 -21.78 -6.11
N ALA A 395 3.22 -22.77 -6.80
CA ALA A 395 2.93 -24.07 -6.19
C ALA A 395 4.19 -24.91 -5.91
N ASP A 396 5.23 -24.77 -6.75
CA ASP A 396 6.47 -25.57 -6.65
C ASP A 396 7.75 -24.75 -6.79
N GLY A 397 7.65 -23.44 -7.00
CA GLY A 397 8.76 -22.52 -7.20
C GLY A 397 9.46 -22.64 -8.55
N ARG A 398 8.92 -23.43 -9.50
CA ARG A 398 9.53 -23.65 -10.82
C ARG A 398 9.54 -22.38 -11.64
N THR A 399 10.70 -22.05 -12.21
CA THR A 399 10.86 -20.91 -13.13
C THR A 399 10.06 -21.18 -14.42
N LEU A 400 9.18 -20.25 -14.76
CA LEU A 400 8.45 -20.22 -16.03
C LEU A 400 9.22 -19.41 -17.05
N ASN A 401 9.63 -18.19 -16.70
CA ASN A 401 10.39 -17.31 -17.57
C ASN A 401 11.27 -16.33 -16.76
N THR A 402 12.25 -15.73 -17.44
CA THR A 402 13.12 -14.70 -16.87
C THR A 402 13.33 -13.58 -17.88
N TYR A 403 13.17 -12.34 -17.45
CA TYR A 403 13.29 -11.15 -18.29
C TYR A 403 14.30 -10.18 -17.69
N PRO A 404 15.45 -9.94 -18.35
CA PRO A 404 16.44 -8.99 -17.85
C PRO A 404 15.87 -7.58 -17.68
N LEU A 405 16.28 -6.88 -16.63
CA LEU A 405 16.00 -5.46 -16.41
C LEU A 405 17.18 -4.63 -16.94
N PRO A 406 17.07 -4.04 -18.14
CA PRO A 406 18.22 -3.37 -18.75
C PRO A 406 18.73 -2.20 -17.88
N ARG A 407 20.01 -2.21 -17.54
CA ARG A 407 20.69 -1.16 -16.76
C ARG A 407 20.10 -0.94 -15.36
N ALA A 408 19.45 -1.92 -14.77
CA ALA A 408 19.02 -1.87 -13.37
C ALA A 408 20.26 -1.91 -12.46
N THR A 409 20.48 -0.84 -11.69
CA THR A 409 21.59 -0.71 -10.73
C THR A 409 21.11 -0.47 -9.31
N GLY A 410 19.89 0.04 -9.17
CA GLY A 410 19.25 0.30 -7.88
C GLY A 410 18.60 -0.95 -7.28
N TRP A 411 18.18 -0.85 -6.04
CA TRP A 411 17.40 -1.88 -5.37
C TRP A 411 15.96 -1.91 -5.89
N PRO A 412 15.31 -3.06 -6.18
CA PRO A 412 13.92 -3.07 -6.61
C PRO A 412 12.98 -2.65 -5.48
N VAL A 413 11.97 -1.86 -5.80
CA VAL A 413 11.02 -1.30 -4.81
C VAL A 413 9.68 -2.01 -4.77
N GLY A 414 9.45 -2.97 -5.66
CA GLY A 414 8.24 -3.80 -5.71
C GLY A 414 7.93 -4.30 -7.11
N VAL A 415 6.95 -5.18 -7.21
CA VAL A 415 6.38 -5.68 -8.47
C VAL A 415 4.87 -5.54 -8.40
N SER A 416 4.28 -4.75 -9.28
CA SER A 416 2.85 -4.48 -9.33
C SER A 416 2.21 -5.17 -10.53
N VAL A 417 1.06 -5.81 -10.34
CA VAL A 417 0.36 -6.57 -11.39
C VAL A 417 -1.00 -5.96 -11.68
N GLY A 418 -1.17 -5.46 -12.90
CA GLY A 418 -2.42 -4.83 -13.34
C GLY A 418 -3.54 -5.82 -13.67
N ASN A 419 -4.76 -5.31 -13.76
CA ASN A 419 -5.93 -6.10 -14.19
C ASN A 419 -5.82 -6.59 -15.65
N ASP A 420 -5.03 -5.92 -16.46
CA ASP A 420 -4.74 -6.24 -17.84
C ASP A 420 -3.53 -7.20 -17.99
N ARG A 421 -3.11 -7.81 -16.86
CA ARG A 421 -1.98 -8.74 -16.75
C ARG A 421 -0.60 -8.09 -17.02
N ARG A 422 -0.54 -6.76 -17.14
CA ARG A 422 0.73 -6.05 -17.18
C ARG A 422 1.45 -6.17 -15.86
N VAL A 423 2.76 -6.29 -15.94
CA VAL A 423 3.64 -6.30 -14.77
C VAL A 423 4.53 -5.06 -14.82
N VAL A 424 4.57 -4.32 -13.72
CA VAL A 424 5.41 -3.13 -13.58
C VAL A 424 6.33 -3.33 -12.39
N THR A 425 7.62 -3.11 -12.60
CA THR A 425 8.60 -3.06 -11.52
C THR A 425 9.45 -1.80 -11.63
N ALA A 426 10.05 -1.40 -10.52
CA ALA A 426 10.89 -0.21 -10.50
C ALA A 426 12.10 -0.42 -9.59
N THR A 427 13.16 0.36 -9.81
CA THR A 427 14.38 0.33 -9.01
C THR A 427 14.62 1.66 -8.30
N SER A 428 15.31 1.61 -7.18
CA SER A 428 15.56 2.78 -6.32
C SER A 428 16.37 3.88 -6.99
N ASP A 429 17.08 3.58 -8.08
CA ASP A 429 17.75 4.56 -8.95
C ASP A 429 16.81 5.26 -9.95
N GLY A 430 15.51 4.99 -9.85
CA GLY A 430 14.46 5.72 -10.56
C GLY A 430 14.16 5.19 -11.96
N VAL A 431 14.42 3.93 -12.24
CA VAL A 431 14.03 3.29 -13.49
C VAL A 431 12.78 2.45 -13.28
N VAL A 432 11.79 2.63 -14.15
CA VAL A 432 10.52 1.89 -14.13
C VAL A 432 10.42 1.08 -15.42
N TYR A 433 10.08 -0.19 -15.29
CA TYR A 433 9.96 -1.17 -16.36
C TYR A 433 8.52 -1.63 -16.46
N GLY A 434 7.93 -1.59 -17.64
CA GLY A 434 6.59 -2.10 -17.91
C GLY A 434 6.63 -3.26 -18.90
N PHE A 435 6.05 -4.37 -18.48
CA PHE A 435 5.92 -5.59 -19.27
C PHE A 435 4.45 -5.78 -19.66
N ALA A 436 4.22 -6.13 -20.91
CA ALA A 436 2.92 -6.53 -21.41
C ALA A 436 2.87 -8.06 -21.58
N PRO A 437 1.70 -8.70 -21.41
CA PRO A 437 1.53 -10.09 -21.82
C PRO A 437 1.77 -10.25 -23.31
N ASP A 438 2.38 -11.39 -23.71
CA ASP A 438 2.52 -11.78 -25.12
C ASP A 438 1.21 -12.30 -25.70
#